data_a9e37d34f95a93b78338570b831abf35
#
_entry.id   a9e37d34f95a93b78338570b831abf35
#
_cell.length_a   1.000
_cell.length_b   1.000
_cell.length_c   1.000
_cell.angle_alpha   90.00
_cell.angle_beta   90.00
_cell.angle_gamma   90.00
#
_symmetry.space_group_name_H-M   'P 1'
#
loop_
_entity.id
_entity.type
_entity.pdbx_description
1 polymer ?
#
loop_
_entity_poly.entity_id
_entity_poly.type
_entity_poly.pdbx_seq_one_letter_code
_entity_poly.pdbx_strand_id
1 'polypeptide(L)'
;TLDCKDWAGYEAVFAPDLVADMRDASGRRDESQLIFGAAAYVAGLAPALQGVITVHHGHSPEIEVLSPTQATGIWAMEDKLWPGPDSPLPFRFLHGYGHYHERYVLWEGDWRISEIRLNRLHVEVEHVGA
;
A
#
# COMPACT_ATOMS: atom_id res chain seq x y z
N THR A 1 -5.04 10.45 3.44
CA THR A 1 -3.84 10.20 4.28
C THR A 1 -2.60 9.93 3.43
N LEU A 2 -2.54 8.82 2.67
CA LEU A 2 -1.35 8.48 1.88
C LEU A 2 -1.05 9.52 0.79
N ASP A 3 -2.03 9.84 -0.04
CA ASP A 3 -1.84 10.77 -1.15
C ASP A 3 -1.59 12.20 -0.67
N CYS A 4 -2.06 12.55 0.51
CA CYS A 4 -1.80 13.84 1.16
C CYS A 4 -0.48 13.86 1.94
N LYS A 5 0.23 12.74 2.02
CA LYS A 5 1.46 12.59 2.80
C LYS A 5 1.27 12.85 4.29
N ASP A 6 0.06 12.61 4.80
CA ASP A 6 -0.23 12.63 6.24
C ASP A 6 0.22 11.29 6.85
N TRP A 7 1.50 11.20 7.16
CA TRP A 7 2.11 9.95 7.57
C TRP A 7 1.60 9.46 8.94
N ALA A 8 1.33 10.36 9.85
CA ALA A 8 0.75 9.99 11.16
C ALA A 8 -0.67 9.45 10.99
N GLY A 9 -1.49 10.09 10.18
CA GLY A 9 -2.83 9.61 9.85
C GLY A 9 -2.82 8.30 9.10
N TYR A 10 -1.85 8.12 8.22
CA TYR A 10 -1.69 6.88 7.46
C TYR A 10 -1.29 5.71 8.37
N GLU A 11 -0.33 5.94 9.27
CA GLU A 11 0.08 4.92 10.25
C GLU A 11 -1.12 4.48 11.13
N ALA A 12 -1.99 5.40 11.49
CA ALA A 12 -3.16 5.11 12.32
C ALA A 12 -4.22 4.24 11.62
N VAL A 13 -4.14 4.07 10.30
CA VAL A 13 -5.00 3.15 9.55
C VAL A 13 -4.65 1.69 9.82
N PHE A 14 -3.43 1.43 10.26
CA PHE A 14 -2.89 0.09 10.48
C PHE A 14 -2.88 -0.29 11.95
N ALA A 15 -3.02 -1.58 12.22
CA ALA A 15 -2.71 -2.12 13.54
C ALA A 15 -1.20 -2.03 13.78
N PRO A 16 -0.75 -1.82 15.04
CA PRO A 16 0.69 -1.67 15.32
C PRO A 16 1.54 -2.85 14.87
N ASP A 17 0.98 -4.06 14.88
CA ASP A 17 1.65 -5.31 14.47
C ASP A 17 1.39 -5.68 13.00
N LEU A 18 1.15 -4.71 12.15
CA LEU A 18 0.92 -4.90 10.71
C LEU A 18 1.94 -5.84 10.08
N VAL A 19 1.46 -6.69 9.17
CA VAL A 19 2.31 -7.41 8.21
C VAL A 19 2.01 -6.85 6.81
N ALA A 20 3.01 -6.26 6.17
CA ALA A 20 2.88 -5.72 4.82
C ALA A 20 3.66 -6.61 3.83
N ASP A 21 2.97 -7.06 2.79
CA ASP A 21 3.48 -7.93 1.74
C ASP A 21 3.24 -7.23 0.40
N MET A 22 4.18 -6.38 -0.01
CA MET A 22 4.11 -5.62 -1.27
C MET A 22 4.89 -6.37 -2.34
N ARG A 23 4.17 -7.21 -3.09
CA ARG A 23 4.79 -8.04 -4.12
C ARG A 23 5.08 -7.23 -5.38
N ASP A 24 6.16 -7.62 -6.06
CA ASP A 24 6.46 -7.09 -7.38
C ASP A 24 5.49 -7.65 -8.43
N ALA A 25 5.72 -7.30 -9.70
CA ALA A 25 4.86 -7.73 -10.80
C ALA A 25 4.85 -9.25 -11.02
N SER A 26 5.80 -10.00 -10.44
CA SER A 26 5.82 -11.46 -10.53
C SER A 26 4.75 -12.12 -9.66
N GLY A 27 4.25 -11.41 -8.65
CA GLY A 27 3.28 -11.91 -7.69
C GLY A 27 3.83 -12.95 -6.72
N ARG A 28 5.14 -13.20 -6.74
CA ARG A 28 5.76 -14.19 -5.84
C ARG A 28 5.87 -13.63 -4.43
N ARG A 29 5.55 -14.48 -3.47
CA ARG A 29 5.81 -14.19 -2.07
C ARG A 29 7.30 -14.33 -1.78
N ASP A 30 7.89 -13.28 -1.22
CA ASP A 30 9.28 -13.25 -0.77
C ASP A 30 9.29 -12.90 0.70
N GLU A 31 9.57 -13.88 1.56
CA GLU A 31 9.57 -13.72 3.02
C GLU A 31 10.58 -12.64 3.46
N SER A 32 11.66 -12.43 2.70
CA SER A 32 12.67 -11.42 3.03
C SER A 32 12.18 -10.00 2.75
N GLN A 33 11.11 -9.84 1.98
CA GLN A 33 10.53 -8.54 1.62
C GLN A 33 9.32 -8.17 2.49
N LEU A 34 8.92 -9.04 3.42
CA LEU A 34 7.83 -8.73 4.34
C LEU A 34 8.28 -7.64 5.31
N ILE A 35 7.37 -6.70 5.58
CA ILE A 35 7.61 -5.62 6.54
C ILE A 35 6.68 -5.85 7.72
N PHE A 36 7.26 -5.84 8.92
CA PHE A 36 6.54 -6.06 10.17
C PHE A 36 6.44 -4.77 10.96
N GLY A 37 5.22 -4.41 11.34
CA GLY A 37 4.93 -3.23 12.12
C GLY A 37 4.53 -2.01 11.28
N ALA A 38 3.49 -1.33 11.72
CA ALA A 38 2.98 -0.14 11.04
C ALA A 38 4.03 0.99 11.00
N ALA A 39 4.73 1.21 12.11
CA ALA A 39 5.75 2.23 12.18
C ALA A 39 6.88 1.99 11.17
N ALA A 40 7.36 0.75 11.07
CA ALA A 40 8.42 0.39 10.13
C ALA A 40 7.95 0.52 8.67
N TYR A 41 6.72 0.12 8.39
CA TYR A 41 6.15 0.23 7.05
C TYR A 41 6.09 1.70 6.60
N VAL A 42 5.55 2.58 7.42
CA VAL A 42 5.41 4.00 7.10
C VAL A 42 6.77 4.69 7.06
N ALA A 43 7.68 4.36 7.98
CA ALA A 43 9.03 4.92 7.99
C ALA A 43 9.83 4.58 6.74
N GLY A 44 9.60 3.41 6.14
CA GLY A 44 10.22 3.04 4.87
C GLY A 44 9.55 3.70 3.67
N LEU A 45 8.24 3.87 3.71
CA LEU A 45 7.48 4.42 2.60
C LEU A 45 7.62 5.94 2.45
N ALA A 46 7.63 6.66 3.57
CA ALA A 46 7.63 8.12 3.56
C ALA A 46 8.81 8.72 2.77
N PRO A 47 10.07 8.32 2.99
CA PRO A 47 11.17 8.87 2.19
C PRO A 47 11.12 8.44 0.72
N ALA A 48 10.61 7.25 0.42
CA ALA A 48 10.48 6.78 -0.97
C ALA A 48 9.48 7.62 -1.77
N LEU A 49 8.45 8.14 -1.13
CA LEU A 49 7.41 8.93 -1.78
C LEU A 49 7.58 10.44 -1.58
N GLN A 50 8.67 10.88 -0.98
CA GLN A 50 8.97 12.30 -0.84
C GLN A 50 9.15 12.94 -2.23
N GLY A 51 8.41 14.03 -2.49
CA GLY A 51 8.46 14.68 -3.79
C GLY A 51 7.74 13.93 -4.91
N VAL A 52 6.93 12.94 -4.57
CA VAL A 52 6.14 12.16 -5.54
C VAL A 52 4.66 12.50 -5.36
N ILE A 53 4.02 12.92 -6.45
CA ILE A 53 2.56 13.01 -6.45
C ILE A 53 2.02 11.61 -6.62
N THR A 54 1.18 11.17 -5.70
CA THR A 54 0.56 9.85 -5.75
C THR A 54 -0.95 9.95 -5.77
N VAL A 55 -1.59 9.07 -6.52
CA VAL A 55 -3.04 8.92 -6.52
C VAL A 55 -3.36 7.43 -6.41
N HIS A 56 -4.08 7.06 -5.36
CA HIS A 56 -4.50 5.69 -5.11
C HIS A 56 -6.02 5.63 -5.12
N HIS A 57 -6.57 4.74 -5.94
CA HIS A 57 -8.01 4.46 -5.98
C HIS A 57 -8.28 3.01 -5.65
N GLY A 58 -9.29 2.79 -4.79
CA GLY A 58 -9.81 1.46 -4.50
C GLY A 58 -11.25 1.35 -5.02
N HIS A 59 -11.58 0.19 -5.58
CA HIS A 59 -12.89 -0.05 -6.20
C HIS A 59 -13.44 -1.41 -5.80
N SER A 60 -14.78 -1.53 -5.83
CA SER A 60 -15.49 -2.79 -5.80
C SER A 60 -15.01 -3.76 -4.73
N PRO A 61 -15.05 -3.37 -3.45
CA PRO A 61 -14.54 -4.23 -2.39
C PRO A 61 -15.39 -5.48 -2.20
N GLU A 62 -14.71 -6.58 -1.91
CA GLU A 62 -15.33 -7.82 -1.44
C GLU A 62 -14.95 -8.00 0.02
N ILE A 63 -15.89 -7.73 0.92
CA ILE A 63 -15.66 -7.75 2.36
C ILE A 63 -16.34 -8.96 2.98
N GLU A 64 -15.61 -9.70 3.81
CA GLU A 64 -16.14 -10.80 4.61
C GLU A 64 -15.89 -10.52 6.08
N VAL A 65 -16.96 -10.45 6.86
CA VAL A 65 -16.88 -10.30 8.32
C VAL A 65 -16.77 -11.70 8.92
N LEU A 66 -15.64 -11.98 9.57
CA LEU A 66 -15.36 -13.31 10.13
C LEU A 66 -15.84 -13.45 11.56
N SER A 67 -15.81 -12.36 12.32
CA SER A 67 -16.19 -12.32 13.73
C SER A 67 -16.51 -10.87 14.12
N PRO A 68 -16.96 -10.60 15.36
CA PRO A 68 -17.15 -9.21 15.82
C PRO A 68 -15.88 -8.35 15.78
N THR A 69 -14.69 -8.97 15.71
CA THR A 69 -13.41 -8.26 15.79
C THR A 69 -12.49 -8.49 14.60
N GLN A 70 -12.92 -9.27 13.60
CA GLN A 70 -12.08 -9.61 12.44
C GLN A 70 -12.88 -9.62 11.15
N ALA A 71 -12.24 -9.15 10.07
CA ALA A 71 -12.80 -9.15 8.74
C ALA A 71 -11.66 -9.25 7.71
N THR A 72 -12.00 -9.59 6.49
CA THR A 72 -11.10 -9.58 5.34
C THR A 72 -11.70 -8.75 4.24
N GLY A 73 -10.85 -8.23 3.35
CA GLY A 73 -11.30 -7.49 2.19
C GLY A 73 -10.36 -7.63 1.01
N ILE A 74 -10.95 -7.61 -0.18
CA ILE A 74 -10.23 -7.55 -1.44
C ILE A 74 -10.73 -6.31 -2.17
N TRP A 75 -9.78 -5.43 -2.54
CA TRP A 75 -10.08 -4.20 -3.25
C TRP A 75 -9.39 -4.21 -4.59
N ALA A 76 -10.12 -4.01 -5.66
CA ALA A 76 -9.52 -3.65 -6.93
C ALA A 76 -8.89 -2.26 -6.77
N MET A 77 -7.66 -2.09 -7.26
CA MET A 77 -6.93 -0.85 -7.07
C MET A 77 -6.24 -0.40 -8.35
N GLU A 78 -6.06 0.90 -8.45
CA GLU A 78 -5.10 1.51 -9.36
C GLU A 78 -4.32 2.58 -8.62
N ASP A 79 -3.08 2.76 -9.00
CA ASP A 79 -2.25 3.84 -8.49
C ASP A 79 -1.49 4.53 -9.61
N LYS A 80 -1.27 5.81 -9.42
CA LYS A 80 -0.47 6.65 -10.33
C LYS A 80 0.55 7.39 -9.52
N LEU A 81 1.79 7.41 -10.01
CA LEU A 81 2.90 8.08 -9.36
C LEU A 81 3.60 9.00 -10.35
N TRP A 82 3.76 10.26 -9.96
CA TRP A 82 4.51 11.27 -10.72
C TRP A 82 5.67 11.76 -9.86
N PRO A 83 6.88 11.17 -9.98
CA PRO A 83 8.05 11.66 -9.27
C PRO A 83 8.43 13.07 -9.70
N GLY A 84 8.76 13.92 -8.73
CA GLY A 84 9.30 15.23 -9.00
C GLY A 84 10.79 15.17 -9.38
N PRO A 85 11.40 16.34 -9.71
CA PRO A 85 12.79 16.38 -10.17
C PRO A 85 13.81 15.88 -9.13
N ASP A 86 13.48 15.97 -7.83
CA ASP A 86 14.37 15.56 -6.76
C ASP A 86 14.06 14.15 -6.23
N SER A 87 13.13 13.43 -6.85
CA SER A 87 12.77 12.09 -6.43
C SER A 87 13.85 11.08 -6.81
N PRO A 88 14.15 10.11 -5.92
CA PRO A 88 15.11 9.05 -6.24
C PRO A 88 14.56 7.96 -7.17
N LEU A 89 13.26 7.99 -7.47
CA LEU A 89 12.62 6.96 -8.28
C LEU A 89 13.11 7.02 -9.73
N PRO A 90 13.37 5.87 -10.36
CA PRO A 90 14.02 5.80 -11.67
C PRO A 90 13.05 5.93 -12.84
N PHE A 91 11.84 6.40 -12.62
CA PHE A 91 10.84 6.56 -13.67
C PHE A 91 10.21 7.95 -13.60
N ARG A 92 9.57 8.34 -14.69
CA ARG A 92 8.88 9.63 -14.83
C ARG A 92 7.40 9.52 -14.46
N PHE A 93 6.81 8.36 -14.70
CA PHE A 93 5.41 8.07 -14.43
C PHE A 93 5.22 6.57 -14.28
N LEU A 94 4.37 6.19 -13.34
CA LEU A 94 3.94 4.81 -13.15
C LEU A 94 2.42 4.78 -13.03
N HIS A 95 1.79 3.85 -13.74
CA HIS A 95 0.37 3.54 -13.56
C HIS A 95 0.24 2.03 -13.32
N GLY A 96 -0.21 1.68 -12.12
CA GLY A 96 -0.34 0.29 -11.69
C GLY A 96 -1.78 -0.11 -11.50
N TYR A 97 -2.05 -1.39 -11.72
CA TYR A 97 -3.36 -2.02 -11.53
C TYR A 97 -3.16 -3.32 -10.75
N GLY A 98 -4.08 -3.61 -9.85
CA GLY A 98 -4.02 -4.85 -9.10
C GLY A 98 -5.11 -4.97 -8.07
N HIS A 99 -4.78 -5.70 -7.00
CA HIS A 99 -5.69 -5.91 -5.88
C HIS A 99 -4.93 -5.78 -4.57
N TYR A 100 -5.55 -5.10 -3.60
CA TYR A 100 -5.17 -5.22 -2.20
C TYR A 100 -5.95 -6.36 -1.58
N HIS A 101 -5.24 -7.26 -0.91
CA HIS A 101 -5.82 -8.27 -0.04
C HIS A 101 -5.51 -7.85 1.38
N GLU A 102 -6.54 -7.62 2.18
CA GLU A 102 -6.39 -7.03 3.49
C GLU A 102 -7.08 -7.86 4.56
N ARG A 103 -6.51 -7.84 5.77
CA ARG A 103 -7.17 -8.30 6.98
C ARG A 103 -7.37 -7.10 7.89
N TYR A 104 -8.53 -7.10 8.54
CA TYR A 104 -8.91 -6.03 9.46
C TYR A 104 -9.12 -6.60 10.85
N VAL A 105 -8.77 -5.81 11.85
CA VAL A 105 -8.94 -6.13 13.24
C VAL A 105 -9.54 -4.94 13.97
N LEU A 106 -10.45 -5.21 14.91
CA LEU A 106 -10.94 -4.17 15.81
C LEU A 106 -9.88 -3.96 16.89
N TRP A 107 -9.25 -2.78 16.88
CA TRP A 107 -8.17 -2.41 17.77
C TRP A 107 -8.58 -1.17 18.55
N GLU A 108 -8.70 -1.30 19.88
CA GLU A 108 -9.10 -0.19 20.76
C GLU A 108 -10.35 0.58 20.27
N GLY A 109 -11.34 -0.17 19.77
CA GLY A 109 -12.61 0.39 19.31
C GLY A 109 -12.63 0.83 17.84
N ASP A 110 -11.52 0.77 17.12
CA ASP A 110 -11.43 1.16 15.72
C ASP A 110 -10.99 -0.02 14.83
N TRP A 111 -11.56 -0.10 13.65
CA TRP A 111 -11.10 -1.06 12.66
C TRP A 111 -9.78 -0.60 12.04
N ARG A 112 -8.79 -1.50 12.04
CA ARG A 112 -7.48 -1.23 11.47
C ARG A 112 -7.02 -2.38 10.59
N ILE A 113 -6.14 -2.09 9.64
CA ILE A 113 -5.55 -3.09 8.76
C ILE A 113 -4.44 -3.81 9.51
N SER A 114 -4.57 -5.12 9.70
CA SER A 114 -3.56 -5.95 10.34
C SER A 114 -2.65 -6.67 9.35
N GLU A 115 -3.12 -6.91 8.13
CA GLU A 115 -2.32 -7.42 7.04
C GLU A 115 -2.71 -6.71 5.75
N ILE A 116 -1.73 -6.38 4.93
CA ILE A 116 -1.95 -5.85 3.59
C ILE A 116 -1.03 -6.54 2.61
N ARG A 117 -1.60 -7.03 1.51
CA ARG A 117 -0.87 -7.63 0.40
C ARG A 117 -1.31 -6.95 -0.88
N LEU A 118 -0.35 -6.43 -1.64
CA LEU A 118 -0.60 -5.90 -2.96
C LEU A 118 -0.15 -6.90 -4.01
N ASN A 119 -1.08 -7.32 -4.86
CA ASN A 119 -0.79 -8.10 -6.05
C ASN A 119 -1.06 -7.23 -7.27
N ARG A 120 -0.05 -7.01 -8.09
CA ARG A 120 -0.19 -6.21 -9.30
C ARG A 120 -0.54 -7.11 -10.49
N LEU A 121 -1.54 -6.69 -11.25
CA LEU A 121 -1.94 -7.35 -12.50
C LEU A 121 -1.20 -6.78 -13.69
N HIS A 122 -0.94 -5.47 -13.67
CA HIS A 122 -0.34 -4.76 -14.78
C HIS A 122 0.30 -3.47 -14.27
N VAL A 123 1.45 -3.13 -14.84
CA VAL A 123 2.16 -1.89 -14.53
C VAL A 123 2.65 -1.27 -15.82
N GLU A 124 2.34 0.01 -16.00
CA GLU A 124 2.87 0.82 -17.10
C GLU A 124 3.85 1.83 -16.51
N VAL A 125 5.06 1.87 -17.04
CA VAL A 125 6.12 2.74 -16.53
C VAL A 125 6.71 3.52 -17.69
N GLU A 126 6.81 4.84 -17.51
CA GLU A 126 7.57 5.70 -18.40
C GLU A 126 8.92 5.99 -17.75
N HIS A 127 9.98 5.46 -18.32
CA HIS A 127 11.31 5.61 -17.76
C HIS A 127 11.92 6.99 -18.05
N VAL A 128 12.78 7.43 -17.13
CA VAL A 128 13.56 8.65 -17.30
C VAL A 128 14.73 8.36 -18.23
N GLY A 129 14.98 9.26 -19.14
CA GLY A 129 16.21 9.27 -19.87
C GLY A 129 16.10 8.66 -21.23
N ALA A 130 17.15 8.29 -21.75
CA ALA A 130 17.67 7.91 -23.04
C ALA A 130 17.90 8.98 -23.96
#